data_70535d3f50ef6496af2bd619838e3751
#
_entry.id   70535d3f50ef6496af2bd619838e3751
#
_cell.length_a   1.000
_cell.length_b   1.000
_cell.length_c   1.000
_cell.angle_alpha   90.00
_cell.angle_beta   90.00
_cell.angle_gamma   90.00
#
_symmetry.space_group_name_H-M   'P 1'
#
loop_
_entity.id
_entity.type
_entity.pdbx_description
1 polymer ?
#
loop_
_entity_poly.entity_id
_entity_poly.type
_entity_poly.pdbx_seq_one_letter_code
_entity_poly.pdbx_strand_id
1 'polypeptide(L)'
;MLYSGQLFVQTRRAPILAFAEFAQTLIREAFFPRDPESAQYEMSVADYAELLGRLKPHFIHHPESKRHVRAVLEDLGCDPELTYFDVPRLRSSTSDGYLTTGIAYAWHPHRDTWYSAPPCQINWWLPVFELSPDNAMAFHPGYWNRAVANDSAGYNYYVWNKQHRGAAVAQLIKEDPRPLPRATEPLSLEPQLRLVCPVGGLMAFSGAHMHSSVPNTSGKTRFSIDFRTVNILDARAMRGAPRSDERCTGTTMRDYMRCTDHERLPADVVALYDDGTVAGGAALYQPAGT
;
A
#
# COMPACT_ATOMS: atom_id res chain seq x y z
N MET A 1 4.62 -17.39 -10.17
CA MET A 1 3.71 -17.76 -9.05
C MET A 1 2.93 -16.55 -8.54
N LEU A 2 3.55 -15.46 -8.04
CA LEU A 2 2.82 -14.25 -7.60
C LEU A 2 1.97 -13.66 -8.72
N TYR A 3 2.48 -13.60 -9.94
CA TYR A 3 1.72 -13.13 -11.11
C TYR A 3 0.61 -14.08 -11.59
N SER A 4 0.46 -15.22 -10.95
CA SER A 4 -0.62 -16.20 -11.24
C SER A 4 -1.66 -16.26 -10.10
N GLY A 5 -1.70 -15.24 -9.24
CA GLY A 5 -2.72 -15.11 -8.20
C GLY A 5 -2.43 -15.84 -6.90
N GLN A 6 -1.21 -16.31 -6.69
CA GLN A 6 -0.84 -16.93 -5.42
C GLN A 6 -0.56 -15.86 -4.36
N LEU A 7 -1.00 -16.14 -3.14
CA LEU A 7 -0.70 -15.38 -1.93
C LEU A 7 0.40 -16.12 -1.16
N PHE A 8 1.44 -15.40 -0.77
CA PHE A 8 2.52 -15.95 0.05
C PHE A 8 2.44 -15.39 1.45
N VAL A 9 2.49 -16.27 2.44
CA VAL A 9 2.63 -15.89 3.85
C VAL A 9 3.96 -16.44 4.31
N GLN A 10 4.85 -15.54 4.67
CA GLN A 10 6.12 -15.89 5.30
C GLN A 10 5.90 -15.91 6.82
N THR A 11 6.30 -16.99 7.44
CA THR A 11 6.31 -17.09 8.90
C THR A 11 7.42 -16.24 9.51
N ARG A 12 7.46 -16.14 10.83
CA ARG A 12 8.37 -15.28 11.58
C ARG A 12 9.85 -15.44 11.15
N ARG A 13 10.46 -14.30 10.78
CA ARG A 13 11.89 -14.20 10.43
C ARG A 13 12.51 -12.99 11.12
N ALA A 14 13.81 -13.10 11.45
CA ALA A 14 14.49 -12.07 12.22
C ALA A 14 14.46 -10.66 11.57
N PRO A 15 14.73 -10.44 10.27
CA PRO A 15 14.67 -9.11 9.67
C PRO A 15 13.26 -8.51 9.66
N ILE A 16 12.22 -9.34 9.49
CA ILE A 16 10.83 -8.89 9.51
C ILE A 16 10.45 -8.48 10.93
N LEU A 17 10.84 -9.27 11.93
CA LEU A 17 10.62 -8.94 13.33
C LEU A 17 11.31 -7.63 13.72
N ALA A 18 12.58 -7.47 13.34
CA ALA A 18 13.33 -6.23 13.61
C ALA A 18 12.66 -4.99 12.98
N PHE A 19 12.08 -5.14 11.79
CA PHE A 19 11.33 -4.05 11.15
C PHE A 19 10.03 -3.71 11.91
N ALA A 20 9.31 -4.73 12.39
CA ALA A 20 8.13 -4.52 13.22
C ALA A 20 8.48 -3.85 14.56
N GLU A 21 9.55 -4.30 15.24
CA GLU A 21 10.03 -3.74 16.51
C GLU A 21 10.48 -2.27 16.36
N PHE A 22 11.18 -1.94 15.28
CA PHE A 22 11.51 -0.56 14.95
C PHE A 22 10.25 0.32 14.82
N ALA A 23 9.25 -0.15 14.08
CA ALA A 23 8.00 0.58 13.95
C ALA A 23 7.24 0.69 15.27
N GLN A 24 7.22 -0.39 16.08
CA GLN A 24 6.62 -0.37 17.44
C GLN A 24 7.25 0.70 18.32
N THR A 25 8.57 0.86 18.26
CA THR A 25 9.28 1.88 19.03
C THR A 25 8.81 3.27 18.66
N LEU A 26 8.82 3.63 17.38
CA LEU A 26 8.36 4.94 16.90
C LEU A 26 6.89 5.20 17.23
N ILE A 27 6.04 4.18 17.11
CA ILE A 27 4.62 4.31 17.43
C ILE A 27 4.43 4.54 18.93
N ARG A 28 5.05 3.74 19.79
CA ARG A 28 4.94 3.88 21.25
C ARG A 28 5.45 5.24 21.73
N GLU A 29 6.57 5.71 21.20
CA GLU A 29 7.10 7.05 21.50
C GLU A 29 6.11 8.15 21.11
N ALA A 30 5.51 8.06 19.91
CA ALA A 30 4.56 9.06 19.44
C ALA A 30 3.27 9.10 20.26
N PHE A 31 2.79 7.97 20.75
CA PHE A 31 1.56 7.86 21.53
C PHE A 31 1.76 8.02 23.05
N PHE A 32 3.02 8.00 23.54
CA PHE A 32 3.29 8.08 24.99
C PHE A 32 2.54 9.25 25.65
N PRO A 33 1.92 9.07 26.84
CA PRO A 33 1.91 7.85 27.67
C PRO A 33 0.79 6.83 27.37
N ARG A 34 0.05 7.00 26.26
CA ARG A 34 -1.07 6.13 25.88
C ARG A 34 -0.58 4.85 25.19
N ASP A 35 -1.37 3.79 25.34
CA ASP A 35 -1.19 2.60 24.52
C ASP A 35 -1.70 2.88 23.08
N PRO A 36 -0.85 2.76 22.04
CA PRO A 36 -1.25 3.06 20.66
C PRO A 36 -2.41 2.21 20.13
N GLU A 37 -2.58 0.97 20.62
CA GLU A 37 -3.66 0.10 20.18
C GLU A 37 -5.03 0.54 20.72
N SER A 38 -5.09 1.24 21.86
CA SER A 38 -6.32 1.71 22.50
C SER A 38 -6.46 3.25 22.53
N ALA A 39 -5.45 4.01 22.13
CA ALA A 39 -5.43 5.47 22.20
C ALA A 39 -6.62 6.16 21.52
N GLN A 40 -7.23 5.51 20.52
CA GLN A 40 -8.45 6.03 19.86
C GLN A 40 -9.61 6.27 20.83
N TYR A 41 -9.66 5.58 21.97
CA TYR A 41 -10.71 5.75 22.97
C TYR A 41 -10.42 6.87 23.98
N GLU A 42 -9.22 7.42 23.95
CA GLU A 42 -8.75 8.48 24.85
C GLU A 42 -8.47 9.81 24.14
N MET A 43 -8.51 9.82 22.82
CA MET A 43 -8.17 10.99 22.01
C MET A 43 -9.36 11.47 21.18
N SER A 44 -9.38 12.77 20.88
CA SER A 44 -10.27 13.29 19.85
C SER A 44 -9.80 12.81 18.46
N VAL A 45 -10.73 12.70 17.50
CA VAL A 45 -10.39 12.31 16.11
C VAL A 45 -9.37 13.28 15.50
N ALA A 46 -9.48 14.57 15.81
CA ALA A 46 -8.58 15.60 15.30
C ALA A 46 -7.15 15.41 15.83
N ASP A 47 -6.98 15.26 17.15
CA ASP A 47 -5.67 15.06 17.78
C ASP A 47 -5.03 13.75 17.29
N TYR A 48 -5.84 12.71 17.14
CA TYR A 48 -5.38 11.42 16.63
C TYR A 48 -4.89 11.52 15.18
N ALA A 49 -5.65 12.20 14.30
CA ALA A 49 -5.27 12.40 12.91
C ALA A 49 -4.01 13.29 12.80
N GLU A 50 -3.88 14.32 13.62
CA GLU A 50 -2.69 15.18 13.68
C GLU A 50 -1.46 14.39 14.11
N LEU A 51 -1.58 13.55 15.16
CA LEU A 51 -0.50 12.67 15.62
C LEU A 51 -0.04 11.74 14.49
N LEU A 52 -0.98 11.08 13.81
CA LEU A 52 -0.66 10.23 12.65
C LEU A 52 -0.04 11.03 11.51
N GLY A 53 -0.46 12.29 11.35
CA GLY A 53 0.08 13.23 10.34
C GLY A 53 1.56 13.53 10.55
N ARG A 54 2.06 13.49 11.78
CA ARG A 54 3.49 13.62 12.13
C ARG A 54 4.21 12.28 12.09
N LEU A 55 3.63 11.25 12.68
CA LEU A 55 4.24 9.92 12.80
C LEU A 55 4.50 9.26 11.44
N LYS A 56 3.51 9.26 10.54
CA LYS A 56 3.64 8.56 9.25
C LYS A 56 4.73 9.12 8.35
N PRO A 57 4.86 10.44 8.13
CA PRO A 57 6.01 11.00 7.40
C PRO A 57 7.34 10.72 8.11
N HIS A 58 7.39 10.82 9.44
CA HIS A 58 8.60 10.50 10.20
C HIS A 58 9.07 9.07 9.94
N PHE A 59 8.17 8.08 10.01
CA PHE A 59 8.48 6.69 9.66
C PHE A 59 8.93 6.54 8.19
N ILE A 60 8.21 7.14 7.22
CA ILE A 60 8.51 7.02 5.80
C ILE A 60 9.91 7.56 5.46
N HIS A 61 10.28 8.69 6.06
CA HIS A 61 11.54 9.37 5.75
C HIS A 61 12.69 8.93 6.66
N HIS A 62 12.43 8.11 7.66
CA HIS A 62 13.47 7.61 8.55
C HIS A 62 14.47 6.72 7.78
N PRO A 63 15.80 6.93 7.92
CA PRO A 63 16.80 6.14 7.18
C PRO A 63 16.68 4.63 7.43
N GLU A 64 16.40 4.26 8.68
CA GLU A 64 16.23 2.86 9.09
C GLU A 64 15.08 2.17 8.40
N SER A 65 13.98 2.87 8.05
CA SER A 65 12.85 2.26 7.34
C SER A 65 13.28 1.64 6.02
N LYS A 66 14.12 2.33 5.23
CA LYS A 66 14.64 1.80 3.97
C LYS A 66 15.64 0.67 4.19
N ARG A 67 16.48 0.79 5.23
CA ARG A 67 17.44 -0.26 5.60
C ARG A 67 16.74 -1.56 5.98
N HIS A 68 15.65 -1.47 6.75
CA HIS A 68 14.83 -2.63 7.09
C HIS A 68 14.15 -3.25 5.87
N VAL A 69 13.60 -2.44 4.94
CA VAL A 69 13.05 -2.97 3.68
C VAL A 69 14.10 -3.77 2.93
N ARG A 70 15.30 -3.22 2.77
CA ARG A 70 16.41 -3.92 2.12
C ARG A 70 16.74 -5.23 2.81
N ALA A 71 16.93 -5.22 4.14
CA ALA A 71 17.24 -6.43 4.92
C ALA A 71 16.17 -7.53 4.78
N VAL A 72 14.89 -7.15 4.76
CA VAL A 72 13.77 -8.07 4.53
C VAL A 72 13.83 -8.67 3.12
N LEU A 73 14.05 -7.85 2.10
CA LEU A 73 14.10 -8.32 0.70
C LEU A 73 15.28 -9.25 0.46
N GLU A 74 16.48 -8.90 0.97
CA GLU A 74 17.68 -9.75 0.87
C GLU A 74 17.48 -11.09 1.58
N ASP A 75 16.92 -11.11 2.80
CA ASP A 75 16.61 -12.32 3.56
C ASP A 75 15.60 -13.24 2.84
N LEU A 76 14.71 -12.65 2.04
CA LEU A 76 13.73 -13.39 1.23
C LEU A 76 14.26 -13.77 -0.15
N GLY A 77 15.54 -13.54 -0.44
CA GLY A 77 16.22 -13.95 -1.66
C GLY A 77 15.98 -13.04 -2.86
N CYS A 78 15.51 -11.81 -2.65
CA CYS A 78 15.44 -10.81 -3.70
C CYS A 78 16.85 -10.28 -4.03
N ASP A 79 17.20 -10.24 -5.31
CA ASP A 79 18.44 -9.62 -5.76
C ASP A 79 18.32 -8.08 -5.60
N PRO A 80 19.15 -7.44 -4.75
CA PRO A 80 19.03 -6.01 -4.47
C PRO A 80 19.41 -5.13 -5.66
N GLU A 81 20.20 -5.61 -6.62
CA GLU A 81 20.53 -4.86 -7.84
C GLU A 81 19.37 -4.86 -8.86
N LEU A 82 18.53 -5.87 -8.82
CA LEU A 82 17.42 -6.04 -9.74
C LEU A 82 16.08 -5.61 -9.12
N THR A 83 16.03 -5.44 -7.80
CA THR A 83 14.80 -5.12 -7.06
C THR A 83 14.71 -3.63 -6.78
N TYR A 84 13.61 -3.03 -7.19
CA TYR A 84 13.25 -1.65 -6.91
C TYR A 84 12.03 -1.64 -5.99
N PHE A 85 12.05 -0.82 -4.95
CA PHE A 85 10.96 -0.68 -3.99
C PHE A 85 10.48 0.77 -3.90
N ASP A 86 9.22 0.95 -3.53
CA ASP A 86 8.70 2.27 -3.17
C ASP A 86 8.89 2.54 -1.66
N VAL A 87 8.49 3.72 -1.18
CA VAL A 87 8.64 4.05 0.23
C VAL A 87 7.79 3.14 1.12
N PRO A 88 8.33 2.61 2.22
CA PRO A 88 7.54 1.86 3.20
C PRO A 88 6.53 2.80 3.87
N ARG A 89 5.29 2.37 3.98
CA ARG A 89 4.19 3.16 4.56
C ARG A 89 3.74 2.56 5.86
N LEU A 90 3.66 3.38 6.89
CA LEU A 90 2.98 3.01 8.12
C LEU A 90 1.47 3.22 7.93
N ARG A 91 0.70 2.15 8.06
CA ARG A 91 -0.77 2.16 7.98
C ARG A 91 -1.38 2.03 9.36
N SER A 92 -2.54 2.63 9.52
CA SER A 92 -3.39 2.46 10.69
C SER A 92 -4.81 2.17 10.26
N SER A 93 -5.47 1.26 10.95
CA SER A 93 -6.90 0.97 10.79
C SER A 93 -7.53 0.98 12.17
N THR A 94 -8.28 2.04 12.47
CA THR A 94 -8.94 2.21 13.75
C THR A 94 -10.15 1.28 13.88
N SER A 95 -10.52 0.94 15.09
CA SER A 95 -11.69 0.11 15.38
C SER A 95 -12.97 0.92 15.46
N ASP A 96 -14.10 0.23 15.30
CA ASP A 96 -15.45 0.71 15.60
C ASP A 96 -15.82 2.01 14.85
N GLY A 97 -15.24 2.20 13.66
CA GLY A 97 -15.54 3.35 12.81
C GLY A 97 -15.06 4.70 13.36
N TYR A 98 -14.07 4.70 14.27
CA TYR A 98 -13.54 5.92 14.87
C TYR A 98 -12.97 6.89 13.82
N LEU A 99 -12.05 6.45 12.96
CA LEU A 99 -11.52 7.21 11.83
C LEU A 99 -11.27 6.26 10.64
N THR A 100 -12.12 6.35 9.61
CA THR A 100 -12.10 5.44 8.45
C THR A 100 -11.77 6.14 7.14
N THR A 101 -11.40 7.41 7.19
CA THR A 101 -11.09 8.27 6.04
C THR A 101 -9.70 8.87 6.16
N GLY A 102 -9.27 9.56 5.13
CA GLY A 102 -8.05 10.35 5.16
C GLY A 102 -6.82 9.55 5.52
N ILE A 103 -6.20 9.92 6.63
CA ILE A 103 -4.92 9.35 7.07
C ILE A 103 -5.05 7.92 7.62
N ALA A 104 -6.26 7.50 8.02
CA ALA A 104 -6.57 6.14 8.46
C ALA A 104 -7.62 5.47 7.56
N TYR A 105 -7.52 5.70 6.25
CA TYR A 105 -8.50 5.24 5.28
C TYR A 105 -8.73 3.73 5.34
N ALA A 106 -9.98 3.33 5.53
CA ALA A 106 -10.43 1.94 5.45
C ALA A 106 -10.67 1.57 3.98
N TRP A 107 -9.73 0.85 3.39
CA TRP A 107 -9.75 0.53 1.98
C TRP A 107 -10.93 -0.37 1.60
N HIS A 108 -11.78 0.11 0.69
CA HIS A 108 -12.80 -0.68 0.04
C HIS A 108 -12.17 -1.75 -0.88
N PRO A 109 -12.93 -2.75 -1.36
CA PRO A 109 -12.41 -3.74 -2.32
C PRO A 109 -11.87 -3.05 -3.58
N HIS A 110 -10.60 -3.32 -3.89
CA HIS A 110 -9.90 -2.72 -5.03
C HIS A 110 -8.74 -3.59 -5.50
N ARG A 111 -8.19 -3.24 -6.65
CA ARG A 111 -6.89 -3.68 -7.15
C ARG A 111 -5.96 -2.49 -7.16
N ASP A 112 -4.68 -2.68 -6.83
CA ASP A 112 -3.70 -1.58 -6.94
C ASP A 112 -3.52 -1.15 -8.40
N THR A 113 -3.76 -2.03 -9.36
CA THR A 113 -3.73 -1.70 -10.78
C THR A 113 -4.73 -0.60 -11.17
N TRP A 114 -5.83 -0.43 -10.44
CA TRP A 114 -6.76 0.70 -10.64
C TRP A 114 -6.15 2.04 -10.21
N TYR A 115 -5.06 2.02 -9.44
CA TYR A 115 -4.32 3.18 -8.94
C TYR A 115 -2.99 3.39 -9.68
N SER A 116 -2.92 2.99 -10.95
CA SER A 116 -1.75 3.12 -11.83
C SER A 116 -0.53 2.30 -11.40
N ALA A 117 -0.75 1.24 -10.63
CA ALA A 117 0.29 0.27 -10.33
C ALA A 117 0.59 -0.60 -11.56
N PRO A 118 1.89 -0.90 -11.85
CA PRO A 118 2.23 -1.77 -12.96
C PRO A 118 1.84 -3.23 -12.66
N PRO A 119 1.52 -4.05 -13.68
CA PRO A 119 1.19 -5.46 -13.50
C PRO A 119 2.29 -6.28 -12.83
N CYS A 120 3.55 -5.83 -12.90
CA CYS A 120 4.70 -6.47 -12.24
C CYS A 120 4.87 -6.07 -10.78
N GLN A 121 3.97 -5.25 -10.22
CA GLN A 121 4.04 -4.86 -8.82
C GLN A 121 3.74 -6.05 -7.90
N ILE A 122 4.60 -6.22 -6.90
CA ILE A 122 4.39 -7.10 -5.76
C ILE A 122 4.23 -6.25 -4.52
N ASN A 123 3.16 -6.51 -3.79
CA ASN A 123 2.87 -5.91 -2.48
C ASN A 123 3.47 -6.76 -1.38
N TRP A 124 4.08 -6.10 -0.41
CA TRP A 124 4.59 -6.67 0.82
C TRP A 124 3.88 -6.00 1.98
N TRP A 125 3.34 -6.80 2.87
CA TRP A 125 2.58 -6.31 3.99
C TRP A 125 2.92 -7.10 5.26
N LEU A 126 3.18 -6.40 6.37
CA LEU A 126 3.49 -7.01 7.65
C LEU A 126 2.76 -6.28 8.80
N PRO A 127 2.28 -7.02 9.81
CA PRO A 127 1.69 -6.43 11.00
C PRO A 127 2.78 -5.87 11.91
N VAL A 128 2.47 -4.78 12.61
CA VAL A 128 3.33 -4.21 13.65
C VAL A 128 2.98 -4.75 15.02
N PHE A 129 1.70 -4.95 15.30
CA PHE A 129 1.16 -5.60 16.51
C PHE A 129 0.37 -6.85 16.12
N GLU A 130 -0.07 -7.62 17.11
CA GLU A 130 -0.80 -8.86 16.86
C GLU A 130 -2.13 -8.60 16.13
N LEU A 131 -2.45 -9.50 15.21
CA LEU A 131 -3.68 -9.45 14.43
C LEU A 131 -4.73 -10.41 14.96
N SER A 132 -5.98 -10.06 14.70
CA SER A 132 -7.13 -10.96 14.72
C SER A 132 -7.82 -10.98 13.35
N PRO A 133 -8.72 -11.94 13.09
CA PRO A 133 -9.54 -11.92 11.89
C PRO A 133 -10.37 -10.63 11.72
N ASP A 134 -10.67 -9.94 12.82
CA ASP A 134 -11.52 -8.74 12.84
C ASP A 134 -10.78 -7.45 12.53
N ASN A 135 -9.45 -7.51 12.33
CA ASN A 135 -8.64 -6.38 11.89
C ASN A 135 -7.63 -6.73 10.78
N ALA A 136 -7.75 -7.92 10.19
CA ALA A 136 -6.87 -8.38 9.11
C ALA A 136 -7.15 -7.67 7.78
N MET A 137 -6.40 -8.04 6.74
CA MET A 137 -6.75 -7.80 5.36
C MET A 137 -7.59 -8.94 4.80
N ALA A 138 -8.54 -8.61 3.93
CA ALA A 138 -9.33 -9.57 3.18
C ALA A 138 -8.90 -9.62 1.72
N PHE A 139 -8.84 -10.83 1.17
CA PHE A 139 -8.64 -11.10 -0.25
C PHE A 139 -9.88 -11.77 -0.82
N HIS A 140 -10.15 -11.45 -2.09
CA HIS A 140 -11.33 -11.94 -2.82
C HIS A 140 -10.86 -12.74 -4.04
N PRO A 141 -10.39 -13.99 -3.88
CA PRO A 141 -9.72 -14.75 -4.94
C PRO A 141 -10.64 -15.08 -6.12
N GLY A 142 -11.96 -15.12 -5.91
CA GLY A 142 -12.94 -15.30 -6.99
C GLY A 142 -12.88 -14.22 -8.09
N TYR A 143 -12.25 -13.08 -7.80
CA TYR A 143 -12.06 -11.99 -8.76
C TYR A 143 -10.71 -12.04 -9.50
N TRP A 144 -9.81 -12.99 -9.22
CA TRP A 144 -8.49 -13.03 -9.86
C TRP A 144 -8.58 -13.07 -11.39
N ASN A 145 -9.42 -13.94 -11.93
CA ASN A 145 -9.60 -14.11 -13.38
C ASN A 145 -10.86 -13.42 -13.94
N ARG A 146 -11.45 -12.51 -13.17
CA ARG A 146 -12.67 -11.81 -13.54
C ARG A 146 -12.45 -10.31 -13.58
N ALA A 147 -12.73 -9.68 -14.71
CA ALA A 147 -12.81 -8.23 -14.80
C ALA A 147 -13.98 -7.69 -13.96
N VAL A 148 -13.79 -6.53 -13.35
CA VAL A 148 -14.78 -5.82 -12.54
C VAL A 148 -14.99 -4.45 -13.14
N ALA A 149 -16.24 -4.06 -13.39
CA ALA A 149 -16.57 -2.71 -13.80
C ALA A 149 -16.17 -1.72 -12.69
N ASN A 150 -15.39 -0.70 -13.05
CA ASN A 150 -14.82 0.26 -12.10
C ASN A 150 -14.65 1.64 -12.74
N ASP A 151 -14.45 2.65 -11.92
CA ASP A 151 -14.29 4.04 -12.34
C ASP A 151 -12.84 4.52 -12.45
N SER A 152 -11.86 3.59 -12.54
CA SER A 152 -10.43 3.93 -12.65
C SER A 152 -10.09 4.79 -13.87
N ALA A 153 -10.92 4.83 -14.90
CA ALA A 153 -10.74 5.73 -16.05
C ALA A 153 -10.67 7.22 -15.66
N GLY A 154 -11.27 7.60 -14.53
CA GLY A 154 -11.19 8.95 -13.97
C GLY A 154 -9.94 9.21 -13.13
N TYR A 155 -9.11 8.21 -12.88
CA TYR A 155 -7.95 8.34 -12.01
C TYR A 155 -6.67 8.57 -12.82
N ASN A 156 -5.93 9.60 -12.40
CA ASN A 156 -4.56 9.83 -12.85
C ASN A 156 -3.63 9.96 -11.65
N TYR A 157 -2.58 9.17 -11.61
CA TYR A 157 -1.65 9.10 -10.48
C TYR A 157 -1.00 10.45 -10.15
N TYR A 158 -0.65 11.24 -11.17
CA TYR A 158 0.04 12.52 -11.00
C TYR A 158 -0.88 13.62 -10.48
N VAL A 159 -2.09 13.67 -11.01
CA VAL A 159 -3.15 14.58 -10.53
C VAL A 159 -3.46 14.27 -9.08
N TRP A 160 -3.65 12.99 -8.76
CA TRP A 160 -3.96 12.56 -7.40
C TRP A 160 -2.84 12.95 -6.40
N ASN A 161 -1.58 12.68 -6.75
CA ASN A 161 -0.45 13.05 -5.89
C ASN A 161 -0.35 14.56 -5.67
N LYS A 162 -0.57 15.36 -6.72
CA LYS A 162 -0.46 16.82 -6.66
C LYS A 162 -1.59 17.48 -5.88
N GLN A 163 -2.83 16.99 -6.05
CA GLN A 163 -4.03 17.68 -5.58
C GLN A 163 -4.66 17.05 -4.32
N HIS A 164 -4.55 15.75 -4.14
CA HIS A 164 -5.35 15.01 -3.16
C HIS A 164 -4.55 14.34 -2.05
N ARG A 165 -3.32 13.93 -2.32
CA ARG A 165 -2.51 13.18 -1.35
C ARG A 165 -2.25 13.96 -0.06
N GLY A 166 -1.91 15.23 -0.17
CA GLY A 166 -1.60 16.10 0.97
C GLY A 166 -2.82 16.41 1.86
N ALA A 167 -4.04 16.23 1.36
CA ALA A 167 -5.27 16.52 2.08
C ALA A 167 -5.70 15.41 3.06
N ALA A 168 -4.95 14.32 3.19
CA ALA A 168 -5.35 13.15 3.97
C ALA A 168 -5.59 13.45 5.47
N VAL A 169 -4.77 14.31 6.08
CA VAL A 169 -4.88 14.66 7.51
C VAL A 169 -6.17 15.45 7.80
N ALA A 170 -6.63 16.25 6.84
CA ALA A 170 -7.82 17.08 7.00
C ALA A 170 -9.14 16.30 6.81
N GLN A 171 -9.09 15.05 6.36
CA GLN A 171 -10.28 14.22 6.14
C GLN A 171 -10.71 13.55 7.45
N LEU A 172 -11.54 14.23 8.24
CA LEU A 172 -12.02 13.76 9.55
C LEU A 172 -13.47 13.23 9.50
N ILE A 173 -14.12 13.28 8.34
CA ILE A 173 -15.50 12.81 8.13
C ILE A 173 -15.49 11.34 7.71
N LYS A 174 -16.64 10.65 7.86
CA LYS A 174 -16.77 9.22 7.51
C LYS A 174 -16.70 8.93 6.02
N GLU A 175 -16.96 9.92 5.17
CA GLU A 175 -16.86 9.82 3.73
C GLU A 175 -15.65 10.60 3.23
N ASP A 176 -14.81 9.94 2.44
CA ASP A 176 -13.64 10.55 1.85
C ASP A 176 -13.99 11.07 0.45
N PRO A 177 -14.02 12.40 0.23
CA PRO A 177 -14.42 12.99 -1.05
C PRO A 177 -13.31 12.89 -2.10
N ARG A 178 -12.13 12.39 -1.77
CA ARG A 178 -11.04 12.25 -2.71
C ARG A 178 -11.38 11.21 -3.77
N PRO A 179 -11.06 11.46 -5.07
CA PRO A 179 -11.38 10.55 -6.16
C PRO A 179 -10.52 9.27 -6.07
N LEU A 180 -11.03 8.26 -5.40
CA LEU A 180 -10.40 6.94 -5.28
C LEU A 180 -11.16 5.93 -6.13
N PRO A 181 -10.50 5.22 -7.06
CA PRO A 181 -11.14 4.20 -7.89
C PRO A 181 -11.93 3.16 -7.10
N ARG A 182 -13.14 2.88 -7.56
CA ARG A 182 -14.07 1.93 -6.93
C ARG A 182 -14.72 1.04 -7.97
N ALA A 183 -15.20 -0.13 -7.55
CA ALA A 183 -16.09 -0.93 -8.35
C ALA A 183 -17.41 -0.16 -8.59
N THR A 184 -17.89 -0.20 -9.83
CA THR A 184 -19.18 0.38 -10.24
C THR A 184 -20.26 -0.70 -10.44
N GLU A 185 -19.93 -1.96 -10.19
CA GLU A 185 -20.86 -3.08 -10.11
C GLU A 185 -20.93 -3.62 -8.68
N PRO A 186 -22.04 -4.28 -8.28
CA PRO A 186 -22.12 -4.97 -7.01
C PRO A 186 -21.08 -6.09 -6.92
N LEU A 187 -20.37 -6.18 -5.78
CA LEU A 187 -19.40 -7.22 -5.51
C LEU A 187 -19.97 -8.27 -4.56
N SER A 188 -19.81 -9.55 -4.90
CA SER A 188 -20.01 -10.65 -3.96
C SER A 188 -18.67 -10.89 -3.25
N LEU A 189 -18.56 -10.44 -2.02
CA LEU A 189 -17.31 -10.50 -1.26
C LEU A 189 -17.10 -11.83 -0.54
N GLU A 190 -18.10 -12.70 -0.52
CA GLU A 190 -18.00 -14.03 0.08
C GLU A 190 -17.82 -15.13 -0.99
N PRO A 191 -17.01 -16.15 -0.73
CA PRO A 191 -16.12 -16.27 0.42
C PRO A 191 -14.92 -15.32 0.35
N GLN A 192 -14.58 -14.70 1.50
CA GLN A 192 -13.38 -13.89 1.64
C GLN A 192 -12.29 -14.66 2.38
N LEU A 193 -11.04 -14.43 2.01
CA LEU A 193 -9.88 -14.99 2.69
C LEU A 193 -9.24 -13.91 3.59
N ARG A 194 -9.32 -14.08 4.90
CA ARG A 194 -8.65 -13.19 5.87
C ARG A 194 -7.32 -13.81 6.29
N LEU A 195 -6.21 -13.12 6.00
CA LEU A 195 -4.90 -13.60 6.36
C LEU A 195 -4.45 -13.00 7.69
N VAL A 196 -4.31 -13.87 8.69
CA VAL A 196 -3.77 -13.50 10.01
C VAL A 196 -2.31 -13.90 10.06
N CYS A 197 -1.43 -12.95 9.90
CA CYS A 197 0.02 -13.12 9.91
C CYS A 197 0.56 -12.74 11.29
N PRO A 198 1.44 -13.52 11.94
CA PRO A 198 2.03 -13.16 13.22
C PRO A 198 3.00 -11.98 13.09
N VAL A 199 3.28 -11.29 14.19
CA VAL A 199 4.36 -10.29 14.23
C VAL A 199 5.69 -10.95 13.91
N GLY A 200 6.46 -10.34 13.02
CA GLY A 200 7.68 -10.93 12.45
C GLY A 200 7.44 -11.84 11.25
N GLY A 201 6.18 -12.05 10.85
CA GLY A 201 5.80 -12.61 9.56
C GLY A 201 5.36 -11.53 8.58
N LEU A 202 5.13 -11.94 7.32
CA LEU A 202 4.73 -11.01 6.27
C LEU A 202 3.94 -11.75 5.20
N MET A 203 3.10 -11.04 4.47
CA MET A 203 2.45 -11.54 3.27
C MET A 203 2.97 -10.81 2.02
N ALA A 204 3.06 -11.54 0.91
CA ALA A 204 3.37 -11.00 -0.41
C ALA A 204 2.32 -11.43 -1.43
N PHE A 205 1.88 -10.48 -2.27
CA PHE A 205 0.83 -10.70 -3.26
C PHE A 205 0.96 -9.72 -4.43
N SER A 206 0.39 -10.09 -5.58
CA SER A 206 0.33 -9.20 -6.73
C SER A 206 -0.59 -8.03 -6.50
N GLY A 207 -0.23 -6.82 -6.95
CA GLY A 207 -1.10 -5.64 -6.95
C GLY A 207 -2.41 -5.82 -7.76
N ALA A 208 -2.49 -6.86 -8.59
CA ALA A 208 -3.70 -7.22 -9.32
C ALA A 208 -4.72 -8.02 -8.50
N HIS A 209 -4.39 -8.47 -7.28
CA HIS A 209 -5.37 -9.09 -6.39
C HIS A 209 -6.46 -8.12 -5.97
N MET A 210 -7.71 -8.56 -6.02
CA MET A 210 -8.80 -7.87 -5.36
C MET A 210 -8.67 -8.06 -3.85
N HIS A 211 -8.49 -6.95 -3.12
CA HIS A 211 -8.31 -6.97 -1.67
C HIS A 211 -8.95 -5.75 -1.01
N SER A 212 -9.16 -5.83 0.31
CA SER A 212 -9.78 -4.76 1.09
C SER A 212 -9.30 -4.76 2.53
N SER A 213 -9.56 -3.67 3.25
CA SER A 213 -9.58 -3.70 4.70
C SER A 213 -10.80 -4.48 5.18
N VAL A 214 -10.64 -5.29 6.21
CA VAL A 214 -11.80 -5.78 6.99
C VAL A 214 -12.29 -4.59 7.82
N PRO A 215 -13.61 -4.37 7.94
CA PRO A 215 -14.14 -3.45 8.94
C PRO A 215 -13.59 -3.84 10.32
N ASN A 216 -12.77 -2.98 10.91
CA ASN A 216 -12.09 -3.30 12.15
C ASN A 216 -13.06 -3.20 13.33
N THR A 217 -13.35 -4.33 13.96
CA THR A 217 -14.22 -4.47 15.14
C THR A 217 -13.48 -5.13 16.31
N SER A 218 -12.16 -5.14 16.27
CA SER A 218 -11.33 -5.83 17.27
C SER A 218 -11.19 -5.09 18.60
N GLY A 219 -11.70 -3.88 18.73
CA GLY A 219 -11.45 -3.01 19.89
C GLY A 219 -10.04 -2.38 19.90
N LYS A 220 -9.23 -2.60 18.85
CA LYS A 220 -7.84 -2.13 18.79
C LYS A 220 -7.55 -1.46 17.46
N THR A 221 -6.74 -0.42 17.49
CA THR A 221 -6.14 0.09 16.25
C THR A 221 -5.09 -0.88 15.73
N ARG A 222 -5.27 -1.38 14.49
CA ARG A 222 -4.24 -2.11 13.79
C ARG A 222 -3.22 -1.16 13.20
N PHE A 223 -1.94 -1.45 13.43
CA PHE A 223 -0.81 -0.85 12.71
C PHE A 223 -0.14 -1.89 11.83
N SER A 224 0.23 -1.49 10.61
CA SER A 224 0.91 -2.36 9.66
C SER A 224 1.86 -1.55 8.79
N ILE A 225 2.82 -2.24 8.19
CA ILE A 225 3.72 -1.66 7.20
C ILE A 225 3.40 -2.28 5.85
N ASP A 226 3.32 -1.47 4.81
CA ASP A 226 3.28 -1.92 3.43
C ASP A 226 4.33 -1.21 2.58
N PHE A 227 4.93 -1.95 1.69
CA PHE A 227 5.77 -1.45 0.61
C PHE A 227 5.56 -2.31 -0.64
N ARG A 228 6.01 -1.81 -1.77
CA ARG A 228 5.85 -2.48 -3.05
C ARG A 228 7.19 -2.63 -3.72
N THR A 229 7.32 -3.68 -4.54
CA THR A 229 8.50 -3.90 -5.35
C THR A 229 8.16 -4.18 -6.80
N VAL A 230 9.11 -3.88 -7.67
CA VAL A 230 9.19 -4.39 -9.03
C VAL A 230 10.59 -4.95 -9.29
N ASN A 231 10.68 -6.03 -10.08
CA ASN A 231 11.95 -6.49 -10.61
C ASN A 231 12.17 -5.80 -11.96
N ILE A 232 13.35 -5.20 -12.18
CA ILE A 232 13.62 -4.44 -13.40
C ILE A 232 13.58 -5.29 -14.67
N LEU A 233 13.96 -6.57 -14.59
CA LEU A 233 13.91 -7.48 -15.73
C LEU A 233 12.46 -7.81 -16.11
N ASP A 234 11.59 -8.00 -15.12
CA ASP A 234 10.16 -8.19 -15.35
C ASP A 234 9.53 -6.90 -15.91
N ALA A 235 9.90 -5.75 -15.35
CA ALA A 235 9.42 -4.46 -15.83
C ALA A 235 9.83 -4.21 -17.28
N ARG A 236 11.09 -4.42 -17.66
CA ARG A 236 11.57 -4.30 -19.06
C ARG A 236 10.87 -5.25 -20.02
N ALA A 237 10.61 -6.46 -19.57
CA ALA A 237 9.90 -7.49 -20.36
C ALA A 237 8.37 -7.32 -20.35
N MET A 238 7.85 -6.29 -19.67
CA MET A 238 6.40 -6.08 -19.43
C MET A 238 5.71 -7.33 -18.87
N ARG A 239 6.45 -8.14 -18.11
CA ARG A 239 5.97 -9.38 -17.48
C ARG A 239 5.32 -9.04 -16.15
N GLY A 240 4.13 -9.59 -15.89
CA GLY A 240 3.40 -9.34 -14.66
C GLY A 240 2.09 -10.11 -14.61
N ALA A 241 1.22 -9.73 -13.72
CA ALA A 241 -0.13 -10.25 -13.66
C ALA A 241 -0.94 -9.87 -14.91
N PRO A 242 -1.96 -10.65 -15.29
CA PRO A 242 -2.84 -10.28 -16.39
C PRO A 242 -3.50 -8.92 -16.15
N ARG A 243 -3.53 -8.08 -17.18
CA ARG A 243 -4.32 -6.86 -17.19
C ARG A 243 -5.78 -7.23 -17.47
N SER A 244 -6.68 -6.82 -16.62
CA SER A 244 -8.08 -7.24 -16.73
C SER A 244 -9.07 -6.10 -16.83
N ASP A 245 -8.89 -5.05 -16.04
CA ASP A 245 -9.94 -4.05 -15.84
C ASP A 245 -9.46 -2.65 -15.49
N GLU A 246 -8.16 -2.41 -15.43
CA GLU A 246 -7.58 -1.08 -15.17
C GLU A 246 -7.73 -0.16 -16.40
N ARG A 247 -8.10 1.11 -16.13
CA ARG A 247 -8.24 2.17 -17.15
C ARG A 247 -7.62 3.50 -16.71
N CYS A 248 -6.93 3.51 -15.57
CA CYS A 248 -6.24 4.67 -15.04
C CYS A 248 -5.06 5.10 -15.91
N THR A 249 -4.62 6.34 -15.76
CA THR A 249 -3.48 6.93 -16.46
C THR A 249 -2.38 7.36 -15.49
N GLY A 250 -1.21 7.69 -16.02
CA GLY A 250 0.01 7.89 -15.25
C GLY A 250 0.52 6.57 -14.69
N THR A 251 1.61 6.62 -13.95
CA THR A 251 2.21 5.40 -13.38
C THR A 251 2.88 5.64 -12.03
N THR A 252 2.85 4.63 -11.16
CA THR A 252 3.63 4.61 -9.92
C THR A 252 5.10 4.27 -10.17
N MET A 253 5.49 3.83 -11.39
CA MET A 253 6.84 3.34 -11.71
C MET A 253 7.96 4.31 -11.35
N ARG A 254 7.75 5.61 -11.46
CA ARG A 254 8.74 6.63 -11.12
C ARG A 254 9.01 6.79 -9.62
N ASP A 255 8.19 6.20 -8.76
CA ASP A 255 8.38 6.26 -7.31
C ASP A 255 9.33 5.18 -6.80
N TYR A 256 9.60 4.16 -7.61
CA TYR A 256 10.47 3.06 -7.24
C TYR A 256 11.94 3.44 -7.27
N MET A 257 12.69 2.94 -6.29
CA MET A 257 14.12 3.15 -6.12
C MET A 257 14.83 1.82 -5.95
N ARG A 258 16.04 1.68 -6.50
CA ARG A 258 16.85 0.47 -6.41
C ARG A 258 17.22 0.17 -4.95
N CYS A 259 17.23 -1.11 -4.62
CA CYS A 259 17.44 -1.55 -3.24
C CYS A 259 18.86 -1.25 -2.74
N THR A 260 19.87 -1.18 -3.62
CA THR A 260 21.27 -0.97 -3.24
C THR A 260 21.62 0.49 -2.95
N ASP A 261 21.20 1.43 -3.79
CA ASP A 261 21.67 2.82 -3.79
C ASP A 261 20.56 3.86 -3.84
N HIS A 262 19.31 3.42 -3.94
CA HIS A 262 18.12 4.25 -4.04
C HIS A 262 18.03 5.07 -5.35
N GLU A 263 18.78 4.70 -6.38
CA GLU A 263 18.57 5.29 -7.72
C GLU A 263 17.18 4.94 -8.25
N ARG A 264 16.57 5.90 -8.92
CA ARG A 264 15.23 5.73 -9.52
C ARG A 264 15.28 4.74 -10.68
N LEU A 265 14.14 4.12 -10.98
CA LEU A 265 14.01 3.33 -12.20
C LEU A 265 14.45 4.15 -13.41
N PRO A 266 15.19 3.55 -14.37
CA PRO A 266 15.56 4.21 -15.60
C PRO A 266 14.35 4.76 -16.36
N ALA A 267 14.51 5.94 -16.96
CA ALA A 267 13.42 6.64 -17.66
C ALA A 267 12.83 5.82 -18.81
N ASP A 268 13.66 5.03 -19.50
CA ASP A 268 13.23 4.10 -20.55
C ASP A 268 12.27 3.03 -20.03
N VAL A 269 12.49 2.53 -18.79
CA VAL A 269 11.61 1.56 -18.14
C VAL A 269 10.31 2.21 -17.68
N VAL A 270 10.39 3.41 -17.10
CA VAL A 270 9.19 4.17 -16.69
C VAL A 270 8.30 4.46 -17.90
N ALA A 271 8.88 4.84 -19.04
CA ALA A 271 8.16 5.16 -20.27
C ALA A 271 7.35 3.99 -20.86
N LEU A 272 7.69 2.73 -20.52
CA LEU A 272 6.91 1.56 -20.92
C LEU A 272 5.51 1.52 -20.26
N TYR A 273 5.34 2.25 -19.16
CA TYR A 273 4.12 2.25 -18.32
C TYR A 273 3.44 3.61 -18.24
N ASP A 274 3.95 4.61 -18.95
CA ASP A 274 3.49 5.99 -18.85
C ASP A 274 3.50 6.67 -20.21
N ASP A 275 2.35 7.14 -20.65
CA ASP A 275 2.20 7.93 -21.88
C ASP A 275 2.31 9.45 -21.63
N GLY A 276 2.51 9.87 -20.37
CA GLY A 276 2.62 11.27 -19.98
C GLY A 276 1.30 12.03 -19.97
N THR A 277 0.17 11.37 -20.23
CA THR A 277 -1.14 12.03 -20.28
C THR A 277 -1.77 12.18 -18.90
N VAL A 278 -2.64 13.20 -18.77
CA VAL A 278 -3.46 13.44 -17.60
C VAL A 278 -4.92 13.64 -18.00
N ALA A 279 -5.83 13.55 -17.07
CA ALA A 279 -7.23 13.94 -17.29
C ALA A 279 -7.29 15.39 -17.84
N GLY A 280 -7.94 15.58 -18.98
CA GLY A 280 -8.01 16.86 -19.68
C GLY A 280 -6.91 17.09 -20.72
N GLY A 281 -6.05 16.11 -21.03
CA GLY A 281 -5.09 16.15 -22.12
C GLY A 281 -3.80 16.94 -21.84
N ALA A 282 -3.58 17.42 -20.62
CA ALA A 282 -2.34 18.10 -20.24
C ALA A 282 -1.31 17.10 -19.68
N ALA A 283 -0.08 17.13 -20.18
CA ALA A 283 1.02 16.33 -19.63
C ALA A 283 1.48 16.90 -18.29
N LEU A 284 1.51 16.07 -17.23
CA LEU A 284 2.11 16.43 -15.93
C LEU A 284 3.50 15.85 -15.74
N TYR A 285 3.85 14.86 -16.51
CA TYR A 285 5.16 14.24 -16.52
C TYR A 285 5.74 14.31 -17.92
N GLN A 286 6.96 14.82 -18.03
CA GLN A 286 7.77 14.76 -19.24
C GLN A 286 8.99 13.90 -18.93
N PRO A 287 9.20 12.79 -19.64
CA PRO A 287 10.42 12.00 -19.50
C PRO A 287 11.66 12.87 -19.72
N ALA A 288 12.70 12.68 -18.93
CA ALA A 288 13.97 13.33 -19.17
C ALA A 288 14.54 12.84 -20.50
N GLY A 289 14.73 13.75 -21.49
CA GLY A 289 15.38 13.44 -22.76
C GLY A 289 14.48 13.45 -24.00
N THR A 290 13.30 14.05 -23.95
CA THR A 290 12.54 14.44 -25.17
C THR A 290 12.79 15.88 -25.55
#